data_b9b9852b0323a07d53f19de037ced958
#
_entry.id   b9b9852b0323a07d53f19de037ced958
#
_cell.length_a   1.000
_cell.length_b   1.000
_cell.length_c   1.000
_cell.angle_alpha   90.00
_cell.angle_beta   90.00
_cell.angle_gamma   90.00
#
_symmetry.space_group_name_H-M   'P 1'
#
loop_
_entity.id
_entity.type
_entity.pdbx_description
1 polymer ?
#
loop_
_entity_poly.entity_id
_entity_poly.type
_entity_poly.pdbx_seq_one_letter_code
_entity_poly.pdbx_strand_id
1 'polypeptide(L)'
;MFKGYIEGYYSRRLAIDAFKDLKAPISHYFYGPKEDIYLRHRWKEIDKNLKRRILPKKIKQVYCVSPTSDFFKDSKKNLSFLKKKLSHAVEKVGFDEIAIFFDDIDVTNFGQEAADKDLGKKHAEVLNEVSFHFSKQKNIWFCPSIYNLSLSKGIFDEGYLGGLKENLNKHIVIFWTGDNVISEKINNSSL
;
A
#
# COMPACT_ATOMS: atom_id res chain seq x y z
N MET A 1 1.10 -17.36 -7.51
CA MET A 1 0.42 -16.81 -6.32
C MET A 1 1.48 -16.15 -5.45
N PHE A 2 1.30 -14.88 -5.09
CA PHE A 2 2.19 -14.19 -4.15
C PHE A 2 1.79 -14.53 -2.72
N LYS A 3 2.77 -14.80 -1.86
CA LYS A 3 2.58 -14.95 -0.41
C LYS A 3 3.48 -13.95 0.27
N GLY A 4 2.91 -13.06 1.08
CA GLY A 4 3.63 -11.98 1.72
C GLY A 4 3.37 -11.89 3.21
N TYR A 5 4.29 -11.24 3.90
CA TYR A 5 4.14 -10.82 5.28
C TYR A 5 4.28 -9.30 5.35
N ILE A 6 3.33 -8.63 6.00
CA ILE A 6 3.38 -7.19 6.26
C ILE A 6 3.86 -6.99 7.70
N GLU A 7 5.00 -6.30 7.86
CA GLU A 7 5.46 -5.80 9.16
C GLU A 7 4.56 -4.61 9.53
N GLY A 8 3.48 -4.92 10.21
CA GLY A 8 2.43 -3.94 10.50
C GLY A 8 2.36 -3.57 11.98
N TYR A 9 1.15 -3.51 12.46
CA TYR A 9 0.72 -2.76 13.62
C TYR A 9 1.28 -3.16 14.97
N TYR A 10 1.74 -4.31 15.24
CA TYR A 10 1.94 -4.75 16.62
C TYR A 10 3.40 -4.95 17.02
N SER A 11 4.31 -4.12 16.51
CA SER A 11 5.72 -3.95 16.97
C SER A 11 6.52 -5.24 17.25
N ARG A 12 5.90 -6.39 17.18
CA ARG A 12 6.60 -7.66 17.25
C ARG A 12 7.17 -7.97 15.89
N ARG A 13 8.36 -7.42 15.64
CA ARG A 13 9.19 -7.86 14.53
C ARG A 13 9.27 -9.38 14.65
N LEU A 14 8.73 -10.08 13.66
CA LEU A 14 9.02 -11.48 13.54
C LEU A 14 10.54 -11.63 13.54
N ALA A 15 11.08 -12.36 14.50
CA ALA A 15 12.48 -12.72 14.47
C ALA A 15 12.77 -13.36 13.10
N ILE A 16 13.92 -13.06 12.52
CA ILE A 16 14.31 -13.58 11.20
C ILE A 16 14.18 -15.11 11.15
N ASP A 17 14.38 -15.76 12.28
CA ASP A 17 14.24 -17.21 12.42
C ASP A 17 12.79 -17.68 12.24
N ALA A 18 11.78 -16.88 12.60
CA ALA A 18 10.38 -17.21 12.34
C ALA A 18 10.07 -17.36 10.84
N PHE A 19 10.81 -16.70 9.96
CA PHE A 19 10.66 -16.91 8.51
C PHE A 19 11.20 -18.26 8.03
N LYS A 20 12.12 -18.88 8.79
CA LYS A 20 12.62 -20.25 8.51
C LYS A 20 11.57 -21.29 8.89
N ASP A 21 10.80 -21.02 9.94
CA ASP A 21 9.81 -21.95 10.52
C ASP A 21 8.42 -21.80 9.91
N LEU A 22 8.18 -20.79 9.06
CA LEU A 22 6.92 -20.67 8.34
C LEU A 22 6.72 -21.88 7.42
N LYS A 23 5.69 -22.68 7.72
CA LYS A 23 5.29 -23.86 6.93
C LYS A 23 5.01 -23.55 5.46
N ALA A 24 4.77 -22.27 5.12
CA ALA A 24 4.58 -21.80 3.76
C ALA A 24 5.66 -20.76 3.41
N PRO A 25 6.44 -20.97 2.35
CA PRO A 25 7.45 -20.01 1.94
C PRO A 25 6.78 -18.70 1.52
N ILE A 26 7.21 -17.59 2.13
CA ILE A 26 6.81 -16.26 1.67
C ILE A 26 7.72 -15.82 0.52
N SER A 27 7.14 -15.05 -0.39
CA SER A 27 7.85 -14.45 -1.53
C SER A 27 8.11 -12.96 -1.32
N HIS A 28 7.31 -12.29 -0.48
CA HIS A 28 7.38 -10.86 -0.25
C HIS A 28 7.35 -10.51 1.24
N TYR A 29 8.16 -9.55 1.62
CA TYR A 29 8.15 -8.92 2.93
C TYR A 29 7.86 -7.42 2.76
N PHE A 30 6.76 -6.97 3.34
CA PHE A 30 6.33 -5.59 3.27
C PHE A 30 6.79 -4.84 4.52
N TYR A 31 7.73 -3.91 4.33
CA TYR A 31 8.23 -3.04 5.39
C TYR A 31 7.25 -1.89 5.61
N GLY A 32 6.40 -2.01 6.60
CA GLY A 32 5.35 -1.03 6.93
C GLY A 32 5.09 -0.89 8.43
N PRO A 33 6.13 -0.88 9.32
CA PRO A 33 5.89 -0.77 10.75
C PRO A 33 5.23 0.57 11.11
N LYS A 34 4.15 0.50 11.90
CA LYS A 34 3.37 1.71 12.26
C LYS A 34 4.10 2.67 13.18
N GLU A 35 5.07 2.19 13.93
CA GLU A 35 5.95 3.00 14.76
C GLU A 35 6.99 3.79 13.96
N ASP A 36 7.22 3.45 12.69
CA ASP A 36 8.10 4.23 11.84
C ASP A 36 7.40 5.51 11.39
N ILE A 37 7.76 6.61 12.04
CA ILE A 37 7.16 7.93 11.79
C ILE A 37 7.35 8.40 10.35
N TYR A 38 8.40 7.97 9.68
CA TYR A 38 8.68 8.36 8.29
C TYR A 38 7.74 7.70 7.29
N LEU A 39 7.05 6.62 7.65
CA LEU A 39 6.09 5.97 6.76
C LEU A 39 4.74 6.69 6.76
N ARG A 40 4.38 7.41 7.84
CA ARG A 40 3.09 8.07 8.02
C ARG A 40 3.22 9.55 8.36
N HIS A 41 3.51 9.88 9.60
CA HIS A 41 3.48 11.27 10.12
C HIS A 41 4.46 12.19 9.40
N ARG A 42 5.65 11.68 9.09
CA ARG A 42 6.70 12.39 8.36
C ARG A 42 6.92 11.79 6.97
N TRP A 43 5.86 11.34 6.33
CA TRP A 43 5.95 10.64 5.06
C TRP A 43 6.60 11.45 3.93
N LYS A 44 6.60 12.78 4.01
CA LYS A 44 7.28 13.69 3.06
C LYS A 44 8.79 13.69 3.21
N GLU A 45 9.30 13.22 4.35
CA GLU A 45 10.71 13.24 4.65
C GLU A 45 11.38 11.91 4.33
N ILE A 46 12.66 11.97 4.02
CA ILE A 46 13.49 10.79 3.77
C ILE A 46 14.16 10.39 5.07
N ASP A 47 13.94 9.14 5.51
CA ASP A 47 14.75 8.55 6.58
C ASP A 47 16.14 8.20 6.03
N LYS A 48 17.16 8.94 6.47
CA LYS A 48 18.57 8.70 6.09
C LYS A 48 19.14 7.41 6.69
N ASN A 49 18.49 6.86 7.72
CA ASN A 49 18.90 5.64 8.42
C ASN A 49 18.11 4.41 7.94
N LEU A 50 17.21 4.57 6.98
CA LEU A 50 16.43 3.47 6.40
C LEU A 50 17.35 2.36 5.90
N LYS A 51 17.08 1.12 6.31
CA LYS A 51 17.84 -0.06 5.92
C LYS A 51 16.90 -1.21 5.58
N ARG A 52 17.29 -2.02 4.61
CA ARG A 52 16.63 -3.31 4.37
C ARG A 52 16.80 -4.24 5.57
N ARG A 53 15.85 -5.16 5.71
CA ARG A 53 16.00 -6.30 6.62
C ARG A 53 16.98 -7.32 6.05
N ILE A 54 17.69 -8.03 6.93
CA ILE A 54 18.53 -9.16 6.52
C ILE A 54 17.59 -10.36 6.36
N LEU A 55 17.22 -10.67 5.12
CA LEU A 55 16.30 -11.75 4.76
C LEU A 55 16.92 -12.64 3.67
N PRO A 56 16.44 -13.88 3.52
CA PRO A 56 16.86 -14.74 2.40
C PRO A 56 16.69 -14.03 1.05
N LYS A 57 17.67 -14.14 0.15
CA LYS A 57 17.67 -13.44 -1.16
C LYS A 57 16.44 -13.66 -2.02
N LYS A 58 15.76 -14.79 -1.86
CA LYS A 58 14.52 -15.12 -2.58
C LYS A 58 13.31 -14.31 -2.13
N ILE A 59 13.37 -13.61 -0.98
CA ILE A 59 12.27 -12.81 -0.45
C ILE A 59 12.47 -11.38 -0.94
N LYS A 60 11.54 -10.91 -1.75
CA LYS A 60 11.49 -9.50 -2.17
C LYS A 60 11.06 -8.63 -1.01
N GLN A 61 11.73 -7.48 -0.85
CA GLN A 61 11.38 -6.51 0.17
C GLN A 61 10.67 -5.32 -0.45
N VAL A 62 9.47 -5.06 0.03
CA VAL A 62 8.59 -4.00 -0.43
C VAL A 62 8.62 -2.85 0.58
N TYR A 63 8.96 -1.65 0.12
CA TYR A 63 8.89 -0.45 0.97
C TYR A 63 7.47 0.10 0.98
N CYS A 64 6.87 0.20 2.15
CA CYS A 64 5.52 0.71 2.31
C CYS A 64 5.54 2.17 2.77
N VAL A 65 4.63 2.99 2.24
CA VAL A 65 4.41 4.36 2.70
C VAL A 65 2.91 4.63 2.76
N SER A 66 2.46 5.29 3.82
CA SER A 66 1.07 5.70 4.01
C SER A 66 1.00 7.24 4.05
N PRO A 67 0.84 7.91 2.91
CA PRO A 67 0.58 9.34 2.90
C PRO A 67 -0.73 9.64 3.63
N THR A 68 -0.74 10.68 4.45
CA THR A 68 -1.92 11.09 5.22
C THR A 68 -2.91 11.89 4.37
N SER A 69 -4.09 12.20 4.91
CA SER A 69 -5.15 12.96 4.23
C SER A 69 -4.71 14.33 3.69
N ASP A 70 -3.61 14.87 4.20
CA ASP A 70 -3.01 16.11 3.68
C ASP A 70 -2.39 15.96 2.29
N PHE A 71 -2.25 14.72 1.77
CA PHE A 71 -1.70 14.47 0.44
C PHE A 71 -2.44 15.24 -0.64
N PHE A 72 -3.76 15.25 -0.59
CA PHE A 72 -4.60 15.86 -1.62
C PHE A 72 -4.78 17.38 -1.48
N LYS A 73 -4.26 18.01 -0.40
CA LYS A 73 -4.25 19.49 -0.26
C LYS A 73 -3.34 20.17 -1.28
N ASP A 74 -2.26 19.50 -1.69
CA ASP A 74 -1.34 19.95 -2.75
C ASP A 74 -0.75 18.75 -3.49
N SER A 75 -1.58 18.10 -4.29
CA SER A 75 -1.26 16.83 -4.94
C SER A 75 0.02 16.86 -5.76
N LYS A 76 0.27 17.94 -6.52
CA LYS A 76 1.48 18.06 -7.37
C LYS A 76 2.76 18.06 -6.55
N LYS A 77 2.81 18.91 -5.52
CA LYS A 77 3.97 19.03 -4.62
C LYS A 77 4.16 17.74 -3.83
N ASN A 78 3.08 17.19 -3.30
CA ASN A 78 3.09 15.98 -2.49
C ASN A 78 3.48 14.74 -3.31
N LEU A 79 3.06 14.65 -4.57
CA LEU A 79 3.51 13.62 -5.50
C LEU A 79 5.03 13.68 -5.76
N SER A 80 5.58 14.88 -5.85
CA SER A 80 7.04 15.07 -5.99
C SER A 80 7.80 14.54 -4.75
N PHE A 81 7.32 14.84 -3.55
CA PHE A 81 7.90 14.27 -2.32
C PHE A 81 7.78 12.76 -2.28
N LEU A 82 6.62 12.22 -2.63
CA LEU A 82 6.39 10.77 -2.67
C LEU A 82 7.35 10.09 -3.65
N LYS A 83 7.43 10.56 -4.89
CA LYS A 83 8.36 10.02 -5.90
C LYS A 83 9.81 10.05 -5.40
N LYS A 84 10.26 11.17 -4.82
CA LYS A 84 11.61 11.31 -4.28
C LYS A 84 11.89 10.32 -3.14
N LYS A 85 10.95 10.15 -2.23
CA LYS A 85 11.06 9.19 -1.13
C LYS A 85 11.14 7.75 -1.63
N LEU A 86 10.25 7.38 -2.54
CA LEU A 86 10.22 6.05 -3.13
C LEU A 86 11.49 5.76 -3.93
N SER A 87 12.00 6.73 -4.71
CA SER A 87 13.30 6.60 -5.41
C SER A 87 14.44 6.38 -4.41
N HIS A 88 14.45 7.09 -3.28
CA HIS A 88 15.46 6.84 -2.24
C HIS A 88 15.40 5.39 -1.72
N ALA A 89 14.21 4.90 -1.40
CA ALA A 89 14.02 3.53 -0.90
C ALA A 89 14.49 2.47 -1.93
N VAL A 90 14.16 2.66 -3.20
CA VAL A 90 14.49 1.71 -4.26
C VAL A 90 15.95 1.83 -4.71
N GLU A 91 16.41 3.04 -5.05
CA GLU A 91 17.69 3.24 -5.72
C GLU A 91 18.88 3.34 -4.76
N LYS A 92 18.65 3.89 -3.55
CA LYS A 92 19.72 4.08 -2.55
C LYS A 92 19.76 2.97 -1.51
N VAL A 93 18.58 2.55 -1.02
CA VAL A 93 18.48 1.51 0.01
C VAL A 93 18.35 0.11 -0.60
N GLY A 94 17.80 0.02 -1.81
CA GLY A 94 17.75 -1.21 -2.59
C GLY A 94 16.49 -2.06 -2.34
N PHE A 95 15.37 -1.47 -1.90
CA PHE A 95 14.09 -2.19 -1.86
C PHE A 95 13.70 -2.68 -3.26
N ASP A 96 13.13 -3.87 -3.33
CA ASP A 96 12.80 -4.51 -4.60
C ASP A 96 11.53 -3.92 -5.23
N GLU A 97 10.53 -3.59 -4.41
CA GLU A 97 9.21 -3.12 -4.82
C GLU A 97 8.70 -2.05 -3.84
N ILE A 98 7.59 -1.42 -4.16
CA ILE A 98 6.99 -0.35 -3.38
C ILE A 98 5.50 -0.60 -3.14
N ALA A 99 4.99 -0.13 -2.00
CA ALA A 99 3.57 -0.15 -1.66
C ALA A 99 3.11 1.23 -1.16
N ILE A 100 1.93 1.65 -1.59
CA ILE A 100 1.30 2.88 -1.16
C ILE A 100 -0.02 2.52 -0.48
N PHE A 101 -0.19 3.00 0.75
CA PHE A 101 -1.34 2.71 1.59
C PHE A 101 -2.14 3.99 1.82
N PHE A 102 -3.38 3.99 1.37
CA PHE A 102 -4.38 5.02 1.66
C PHE A 102 -5.52 4.47 2.55
N ASP A 103 -5.26 3.39 3.27
CA ASP A 103 -6.22 2.66 4.10
C ASP A 103 -6.61 3.36 5.42
N ASP A 104 -5.72 4.18 5.97
CA ASP A 104 -5.93 4.86 7.25
C ASP A 104 -6.22 6.36 7.09
N ILE A 105 -6.89 6.75 6.02
CA ILE A 105 -7.34 8.12 5.82
C ILE A 105 -8.66 8.27 6.57
N ASP A 106 -8.61 8.88 7.73
CA ASP A 106 -9.72 9.29 8.62
C ASP A 106 -10.97 8.38 8.64
N VAL A 107 -10.96 7.43 9.58
CA VAL A 107 -12.05 6.44 9.79
C VAL A 107 -13.45 7.03 10.04
N THR A 108 -13.57 8.32 10.34
CA THR A 108 -14.85 8.97 10.60
C THR A 108 -15.69 9.19 9.34
N ASN A 109 -15.09 9.08 8.17
CA ASN A 109 -15.71 9.43 6.87
C ASN A 109 -15.89 8.26 5.89
N PHE A 110 -15.67 7.01 6.28
CA PHE A 110 -15.75 5.85 5.36
C PHE A 110 -17.06 5.76 4.53
N GLY A 111 -18.18 6.19 5.07
CA GLY A 111 -19.42 6.20 4.32
C GLY A 111 -19.43 7.21 3.16
N GLN A 112 -18.80 8.37 3.35
CA GLN A 112 -18.67 9.40 2.32
C GLN A 112 -17.58 8.98 1.30
N GLU A 113 -16.50 8.39 1.75
CA GLU A 113 -15.43 7.89 0.86
C GLU A 113 -15.90 6.77 -0.06
N ALA A 114 -16.74 5.84 0.42
CA ALA A 114 -17.27 4.77 -0.43
C ALA A 114 -18.11 5.32 -1.60
N ALA A 115 -18.80 6.43 -1.42
CA ALA A 115 -19.58 7.10 -2.45
C ALA A 115 -18.78 8.09 -3.30
N ASP A 116 -17.52 8.40 -2.93
CA ASP A 116 -16.70 9.41 -3.59
C ASP A 116 -15.94 8.84 -4.78
N LYS A 117 -16.56 8.86 -5.94
CA LYS A 117 -15.94 8.42 -7.21
C LYS A 117 -14.70 9.25 -7.57
N ASP A 118 -14.72 10.55 -7.26
CA ASP A 118 -13.60 11.45 -7.54
C ASP A 118 -12.38 11.13 -6.67
N LEU A 119 -12.56 10.70 -5.43
CA LEU A 119 -11.48 10.22 -4.59
C LEU A 119 -10.83 8.97 -5.19
N GLY A 120 -11.63 8.01 -5.66
CA GLY A 120 -11.12 6.83 -6.35
C GLY A 120 -10.28 7.19 -7.59
N LYS A 121 -10.78 8.13 -8.39
CA LYS A 121 -10.05 8.66 -9.56
C LYS A 121 -8.74 9.34 -9.16
N LYS A 122 -8.74 10.21 -8.14
CA LYS A 122 -7.52 10.88 -7.64
C LYS A 122 -6.47 9.89 -7.14
N HIS A 123 -6.90 8.82 -6.44
CA HIS A 123 -5.99 7.75 -6.04
C HIS A 123 -5.38 7.07 -7.26
N ALA A 124 -6.19 6.72 -8.25
CA ALA A 124 -5.72 6.10 -9.49
C ALA A 124 -4.70 6.99 -10.23
N GLU A 125 -4.96 8.29 -10.34
CA GLU A 125 -4.05 9.26 -10.97
C GLU A 125 -2.69 9.29 -10.27
N VAL A 126 -2.66 9.35 -8.93
CA VAL A 126 -1.42 9.32 -8.14
C VAL A 126 -0.65 8.02 -8.38
N LEU A 127 -1.35 6.89 -8.33
CA LEU A 127 -0.74 5.57 -8.52
C LEU A 127 -0.20 5.39 -9.94
N ASN A 128 -0.93 5.85 -10.95
CA ASN A 128 -0.49 5.82 -12.34
C ASN A 128 0.76 6.67 -12.56
N GLU A 129 0.83 7.86 -11.96
CA GLU A 129 2.00 8.74 -12.00
C GLU A 129 3.23 8.12 -11.31
N VAL A 130 3.02 7.43 -10.18
CA VAL A 130 4.08 6.66 -9.52
C VAL A 130 4.49 5.48 -10.39
N SER A 131 3.52 4.75 -10.96
CA SER A 131 3.78 3.63 -11.85
C SER A 131 4.58 4.05 -13.08
N PHE A 132 4.24 5.18 -13.67
CA PHE A 132 4.99 5.74 -14.79
C PHE A 132 6.43 6.11 -14.40
N HIS A 133 6.63 6.71 -13.22
CA HIS A 133 7.96 7.09 -12.72
C HIS A 133 8.88 5.88 -12.51
N PHE A 134 8.34 4.77 -12.04
CA PHE A 134 9.06 3.51 -11.84
C PHE A 134 8.89 2.52 -13.00
N SER A 135 8.36 2.98 -14.13
CA SER A 135 7.96 2.14 -15.28
C SER A 135 9.03 1.12 -15.65
N LYS A 136 8.62 -0.13 -15.75
CA LYS A 136 9.28 -1.31 -16.28
C LYS A 136 10.00 -2.24 -15.30
N GLN A 137 10.21 -1.91 -14.04
CA GLN A 137 11.07 -2.76 -13.19
C GLN A 137 10.45 -3.21 -11.87
N LYS A 138 9.34 -2.61 -11.42
CA LYS A 138 8.83 -2.81 -10.06
C LYS A 138 7.32 -3.04 -10.04
N ASN A 139 6.89 -4.05 -9.30
CA ASN A 139 5.48 -4.10 -8.93
C ASN A 139 5.15 -2.94 -7.98
N ILE A 140 4.00 -2.34 -8.21
CA ILE A 140 3.44 -1.34 -7.32
C ILE A 140 2.24 -1.97 -6.65
N TRP A 141 2.27 -1.95 -5.33
CA TRP A 141 1.22 -2.46 -4.47
C TRP A 141 0.43 -1.29 -3.91
N PHE A 142 -0.87 -1.46 -3.84
CA PHE A 142 -1.77 -0.41 -3.40
C PHE A 142 -2.79 -0.93 -2.40
N CYS A 143 -2.88 -0.30 -1.22
CA CYS A 143 -3.99 -0.49 -0.31
C CYS A 143 -4.93 0.72 -0.43
N PRO A 144 -6.12 0.55 -1.02
CA PRO A 144 -7.10 1.62 -1.17
C PRO A 144 -7.77 1.98 0.16
N SER A 145 -8.45 3.13 0.24
CA SER A 145 -9.29 3.48 1.40
C SER A 145 -10.43 2.46 1.59
N ILE A 146 -11.01 2.00 0.50
CA ILE A 146 -12.03 0.94 0.50
C ILE A 146 -11.37 -0.35 0.03
N TYR A 147 -10.97 -1.20 0.97
CA TYR A 147 -10.20 -2.43 0.73
C TYR A 147 -10.92 -3.72 1.12
N ASN A 148 -12.22 -3.64 1.40
CA ASN A 148 -13.10 -4.80 1.66
C ASN A 148 -14.56 -4.47 1.37
N LEU A 149 -15.41 -5.51 1.35
CA LEU A 149 -16.84 -5.35 1.04
C LEU A 149 -17.60 -4.52 2.09
N SER A 150 -17.30 -4.69 3.37
CA SER A 150 -18.03 -3.96 4.42
C SER A 150 -17.79 -2.44 4.35
N LEU A 151 -16.59 -2.02 3.93
CA LEU A 151 -16.26 -0.61 3.73
C LEU A 151 -16.91 -0.03 2.47
N SER A 152 -17.16 -0.86 1.45
CA SER A 152 -17.81 -0.40 0.22
C SER A 152 -19.25 0.03 0.41
N LYS A 153 -19.91 -0.39 1.53
CA LYS A 153 -21.34 -0.14 1.80
C LYS A 153 -22.28 -0.58 0.67
N GLY A 154 -21.84 -1.54 -0.17
CA GLY A 154 -22.56 -1.96 -1.35
C GLY A 154 -22.46 -1.01 -2.55
N ILE A 155 -21.65 0.04 -2.45
CA ILE A 155 -21.43 1.00 -3.55
C ILE A 155 -20.18 0.59 -4.32
N PHE A 156 -20.33 0.22 -5.57
CA PHE A 156 -19.24 -0.27 -6.40
C PHE A 156 -18.94 0.68 -7.57
N ASP A 157 -19.64 0.54 -8.69
CA ASP A 157 -19.31 1.25 -9.94
C ASP A 157 -19.56 2.77 -9.89
N GLU A 158 -20.50 3.22 -9.06
CA GLU A 158 -20.85 4.64 -8.92
C GLU A 158 -20.02 5.37 -7.87
N GLY A 159 -19.25 4.63 -7.06
CA GLY A 159 -18.47 5.18 -5.97
C GLY A 159 -16.96 5.08 -6.18
N TYR A 160 -16.26 5.10 -5.05
CA TYR A 160 -14.79 5.04 -4.98
C TYR A 160 -14.19 3.89 -5.81
N LEU A 161 -14.76 2.69 -5.68
CA LEU A 161 -14.26 1.52 -6.41
C LEU A 161 -14.45 1.65 -7.92
N GLY A 162 -15.55 2.27 -8.36
CA GLY A 162 -15.78 2.61 -9.77
C GLY A 162 -14.74 3.60 -10.29
N GLY A 163 -14.45 4.64 -9.52
CA GLY A 163 -13.41 5.61 -9.85
C GLY A 163 -12.02 4.97 -10.01
N LEU A 164 -11.68 4.03 -9.12
CA LEU A 164 -10.46 3.23 -9.25
C LEU A 164 -10.49 2.33 -10.49
N LYS A 165 -11.52 1.53 -10.65
CA LYS A 165 -11.67 0.55 -11.74
C LYS A 165 -11.54 1.19 -13.14
N GLU A 166 -12.12 2.37 -13.30
CA GLU A 166 -12.10 3.08 -14.59
C GLU A 166 -10.74 3.72 -14.92
N ASN A 167 -9.95 4.07 -13.91
CA ASN A 167 -8.78 4.91 -14.10
C ASN A 167 -7.45 4.26 -13.70
N LEU A 168 -7.45 3.20 -12.88
CA LEU A 168 -6.22 2.59 -12.38
C LEU A 168 -5.53 1.72 -13.42
N ASN A 169 -4.22 1.86 -13.53
CA ASN A 169 -3.39 1.02 -14.39
C ASN A 169 -3.46 -0.46 -13.92
N LYS A 170 -3.74 -1.36 -14.87
CA LYS A 170 -3.91 -2.81 -14.63
C LYS A 170 -2.66 -3.52 -14.06
N HIS A 171 -1.50 -2.89 -14.10
CA HIS A 171 -0.26 -3.45 -13.53
C HIS A 171 -0.11 -3.20 -12.03
N ILE A 172 -0.98 -2.39 -11.43
CA ILE A 172 -0.95 -2.10 -10.00
C ILE A 172 -1.67 -3.21 -9.25
N VAL A 173 -1.02 -3.78 -8.24
CA VAL A 173 -1.57 -4.86 -7.44
C VAL A 173 -2.33 -4.27 -6.25
N ILE A 174 -3.61 -4.59 -6.14
CA ILE A 174 -4.47 -4.07 -5.09
C ILE A 174 -4.51 -5.05 -3.91
N PHE A 175 -4.38 -4.51 -2.68
CA PHE A 175 -4.71 -5.24 -1.47
C PHE A 175 -6.23 -5.26 -1.26
N TRP A 176 -6.74 -6.46 -0.96
CA TRP A 176 -8.14 -6.69 -0.67
C TRP A 176 -8.27 -7.72 0.44
N THR A 177 -9.05 -7.44 1.48
CA THR A 177 -9.18 -8.31 2.66
C THR A 177 -10.45 -9.15 2.69
N GLY A 178 -11.24 -9.13 1.62
CA GLY A 178 -12.47 -9.89 1.51
C GLY A 178 -13.69 -9.17 2.07
N ASP A 179 -14.50 -9.85 2.88
CA ASP A 179 -15.78 -9.29 3.35
C ASP A 179 -15.58 -8.20 4.41
N ASN A 180 -14.55 -8.33 5.24
CA ASN A 180 -14.28 -7.45 6.38
C ASN A 180 -12.82 -7.01 6.41
N VAL A 181 -12.51 -6.04 7.30
CA VAL A 181 -11.14 -5.59 7.59
C VAL A 181 -10.24 -6.79 7.97
N ILE A 182 -10.79 -7.70 8.78
CA ILE A 182 -10.16 -8.98 9.10
C ILE A 182 -11.17 -10.07 8.72
N SER A 183 -10.89 -10.78 7.64
CA SER A 183 -11.72 -11.89 7.16
C SER A 183 -11.12 -13.22 7.54
N GLU A 184 -11.90 -14.10 8.18
CA GLU A 184 -11.46 -15.47 8.50
C GLU A 184 -11.26 -16.31 7.24
N LYS A 185 -12.06 -16.05 6.22
CA LYS A 185 -12.01 -16.72 4.91
C LYS A 185 -12.23 -15.69 3.79
N ILE A 186 -11.57 -15.90 2.68
CA ILE A 186 -11.80 -15.15 1.44
C ILE A 186 -12.43 -16.11 0.44
N ASN A 187 -13.65 -15.85 0.02
CA ASN A 187 -14.40 -16.63 -0.95
C ASN A 187 -14.37 -15.95 -2.32
N ASN A 188 -14.72 -16.68 -3.38
CA ASN A 188 -14.78 -16.09 -4.73
C ASN A 188 -15.81 -14.95 -4.85
N SER A 189 -16.84 -14.96 -4.00
CA SER A 189 -17.83 -13.86 -3.91
C SER A 189 -17.31 -12.63 -3.17
N SER A 190 -16.16 -12.74 -2.49
CA SER A 190 -15.51 -11.64 -1.74
C SER A 190 -14.46 -10.90 -2.60
N LEU A 191 -14.26 -11.31 -3.83
CA LEU A 191 -13.33 -10.77 -4.82
C LEU A 191 -14.11 -10.12 -5.96
#